data_d9b39c5ed7912b72e663335259596a61
#
_entry.id   d9b39c5ed7912b72e663335259596a61
#
_cell.length_a   1.000
_cell.length_b   1.000
_cell.length_c   1.000
_cell.angle_alpha   90.00
_cell.angle_beta   90.00
_cell.angle_gamma   90.00
#
_symmetry.space_group_name_H-M   'P 1'
#
loop_
_entity.id
_entity.type
_entity.pdbx_description
1 polymer ?
#
loop_
_entity_poly.entity_id
_entity_poly.type
_entity_poly.pdbx_seq_one_letter_code
_entity_poly.pdbx_strand_id
1 'polypeptide(L)'
;MAKYRFDEIAYNSTEKKKPIEDDKYTYLGLEHLDSGCLKVTRFGADVAPIGDKLVMKEGDVLFGKRRAYQKKVSIAPFDGIFSAHGMVLRPIEAVVDKSFFPLFISSDYFLDAAIKISVGSLSPTINWRDLKELKFELPSLAEQRILAQVLWSMNETMESYKKLISATEQLVKSQFIEMFGDPSKATDAVSLEEAFEIRDDLRKPINDAVRSKMHTGELYPYYGANGQVDSINEYLMDCTALCLAEDCGAYGAGEATSYIITGKSWVNNHAHILIPREGCDIEFANTYFKILDLSQYVTGTTRLKLTQGKMKEIPFLLPPIDSQNQFSAFVRQSDKSKFAVMKGSNLNLSRCLVIRKAIHLDLKSLPFQM
;
A
#
# COMPACT_ATOMS: atom_id res chain seq x y z
N MET A 1 27.25 -21.69 -6.43
CA MET A 1 25.83 -21.92 -6.77
C MET A 1 25.73 -23.11 -7.72
N ALA A 2 24.71 -23.93 -7.59
CA ALA A 2 24.42 -25.04 -8.52
C ALA A 2 23.18 -24.73 -9.33
N LYS A 3 23.12 -25.22 -10.58
CA LYS A 3 22.04 -24.95 -11.51
C LYS A 3 21.13 -26.14 -11.59
N TYR A 4 19.83 -25.94 -11.33
CA TYR A 4 18.81 -26.96 -11.30
C TYR A 4 17.67 -26.60 -12.25
N ARG A 5 17.01 -27.60 -12.84
CA ARG A 5 15.71 -27.42 -13.48
C ARG A 5 14.67 -27.19 -12.40
N PHE A 6 13.57 -26.53 -12.75
CA PHE A 6 12.54 -26.22 -11.74
C PHE A 6 11.82 -27.49 -11.21
N ASP A 7 11.71 -28.54 -12.01
CA ASP A 7 11.18 -29.84 -11.53
C ASP A 7 12.16 -30.63 -10.64
N GLU A 8 13.41 -30.21 -10.54
CA GLU A 8 14.39 -30.69 -9.53
C GLU A 8 14.29 -29.88 -8.24
N ILE A 9 13.71 -28.65 -8.28
CA ILE A 9 13.55 -27.74 -7.13
C ILE A 9 12.19 -27.95 -6.45
N ALA A 10 11.13 -28.14 -7.24
CA ALA A 10 9.77 -28.26 -6.74
C ALA A 10 8.90 -29.14 -7.61
N TYR A 11 7.81 -29.61 -7.06
CA TYR A 11 6.77 -30.27 -7.83
C TYR A 11 5.44 -29.53 -7.68
N ASN A 12 4.60 -29.62 -8.72
CA ASN A 12 3.25 -29.09 -8.73
C ASN A 12 2.27 -30.15 -8.27
N SER A 13 1.63 -29.99 -7.12
CA SER A 13 0.55 -30.86 -6.67
C SER A 13 -0.66 -30.69 -7.59
N THR A 14 -1.10 -31.78 -8.20
CA THR A 14 -2.27 -31.81 -9.09
C THR A 14 -3.49 -32.46 -8.45
N GLU A 15 -3.41 -32.77 -7.15
CA GLU A 15 -4.51 -33.31 -6.38
C GLU A 15 -5.71 -32.38 -6.44
N LYS A 16 -6.88 -32.93 -6.76
CA LYS A 16 -8.11 -32.14 -6.90
C LYS A 16 -9.21 -32.71 -6.03
N LYS A 17 -10.08 -31.82 -5.60
CA LYS A 17 -11.31 -32.17 -4.89
C LYS A 17 -12.48 -31.42 -5.51
N LYS A 18 -13.62 -32.12 -5.67
CA LYS A 18 -14.89 -31.47 -5.93
C LYS A 18 -15.39 -30.84 -4.64
N PRO A 19 -15.56 -29.51 -4.58
CA PRO A 19 -15.94 -28.84 -3.35
C PRO A 19 -17.27 -29.34 -2.80
N ILE A 20 -17.37 -29.40 -1.49
CA ILE A 20 -18.60 -29.54 -0.71
C ILE A 20 -18.90 -28.21 0.00
N GLU A 21 -20.09 -28.07 0.61
CA GLU A 21 -20.54 -26.81 1.21
C GLU A 21 -19.56 -26.25 2.24
N ASP A 22 -18.96 -27.09 3.07
CA ASP A 22 -18.01 -26.69 4.11
C ASP A 22 -16.68 -26.17 3.56
N ASP A 23 -16.32 -26.52 2.33
CA ASP A 23 -15.08 -26.07 1.71
C ASP A 23 -15.09 -24.55 1.44
N LYS A 24 -16.25 -23.88 1.50
CA LYS A 24 -16.34 -22.42 1.39
C LYS A 24 -15.55 -21.70 2.48
N TYR A 25 -15.41 -22.28 3.65
CA TYR A 25 -14.68 -21.70 4.78
C TYR A 25 -13.15 -21.83 4.66
N THR A 26 -12.66 -22.78 3.84
CA THR A 26 -11.24 -23.04 3.62
C THR A 26 -10.81 -22.87 2.16
N TYR A 27 -11.58 -22.09 1.42
CA TYR A 27 -11.29 -21.77 0.01
C TYR A 27 -10.33 -20.58 -0.11
N LEU A 28 -9.34 -20.73 -0.98
CA LEU A 28 -8.48 -19.67 -1.48
C LEU A 28 -8.63 -19.50 -2.99
N GLY A 29 -9.07 -18.32 -3.40
CA GLY A 29 -9.04 -17.87 -4.79
C GLY A 29 -7.83 -16.99 -5.07
N LEU A 30 -7.58 -16.63 -6.34
CA LEU A 30 -6.54 -15.65 -6.67
C LEU A 30 -6.85 -14.24 -6.15
N GLU A 31 -8.11 -13.96 -5.87
CA GLU A 31 -8.59 -12.72 -5.24
C GLU A 31 -8.12 -12.55 -3.79
N HIS A 32 -7.80 -13.65 -3.12
CA HIS A 32 -7.32 -13.66 -1.73
C HIS A 32 -5.80 -13.51 -1.63
N LEU A 33 -5.08 -13.66 -2.74
CA LEU A 33 -3.63 -13.50 -2.80
C LEU A 33 -3.29 -12.07 -3.19
N ASP A 34 -2.58 -11.37 -2.31
CA ASP A 34 -2.11 -10.02 -2.58
C ASP A 34 -0.72 -10.06 -3.24
N SER A 35 -0.50 -9.17 -4.22
CA SER A 35 0.79 -9.07 -4.91
C SER A 35 1.90 -8.65 -3.94
N GLY A 36 3.01 -9.39 -3.94
CA GLY A 36 4.16 -9.10 -3.07
C GLY A 36 3.97 -9.47 -1.60
N CYS A 37 2.86 -10.13 -1.22
CA CYS A 37 2.57 -10.57 0.14
C CYS A 37 2.49 -12.10 0.22
N LEU A 38 3.36 -12.70 1.03
CA LEU A 38 3.35 -14.14 1.28
C LEU A 38 2.27 -14.59 2.27
N LYS A 39 1.74 -13.65 3.06
CA LYS A 39 0.71 -13.93 4.06
C LYS A 39 -0.68 -13.74 3.47
N VAL A 40 -1.53 -14.75 3.65
CA VAL A 40 -2.96 -14.67 3.33
C VAL A 40 -3.69 -14.02 4.52
N THR A 41 -4.48 -12.98 4.26
CA THR A 41 -5.28 -12.27 5.28
C THR A 41 -6.78 -12.41 5.06
N ARG A 42 -7.20 -12.85 3.88
CA ARG A 42 -8.61 -13.02 3.47
C ARG A 42 -8.77 -14.39 2.84
N PHE A 43 -9.84 -15.07 3.17
CA PHE A 43 -10.16 -16.40 2.61
C PHE A 43 -11.66 -16.67 2.72
N GLY A 44 -12.09 -17.77 2.12
CA GLY A 44 -13.47 -18.19 2.14
C GLY A 44 -14.28 -17.66 0.95
N ALA A 45 -15.53 -18.08 0.87
CA ALA A 45 -16.52 -17.63 -0.10
C ALA A 45 -17.91 -17.69 0.52
N ASP A 46 -18.85 -16.88 0.01
CA ASP A 46 -20.25 -16.87 0.47
C ASP A 46 -20.95 -18.19 0.16
N VAL A 47 -20.58 -18.82 -0.96
CA VAL A 47 -21.10 -20.10 -1.43
C VAL A 47 -19.96 -21.04 -1.81
N ALA A 48 -20.20 -22.35 -1.78
CA ALA A 48 -19.20 -23.32 -2.17
C ALA A 48 -18.75 -23.10 -3.64
N PRO A 49 -17.41 -23.05 -3.90
CA PRO A 49 -16.91 -22.82 -5.24
C PRO A 49 -17.26 -23.97 -6.19
N ILE A 50 -17.69 -23.61 -7.41
CA ILE A 50 -18.10 -24.58 -8.42
C ILE A 50 -16.89 -25.17 -9.16
N GLY A 51 -16.96 -26.44 -9.53
CA GLY A 51 -15.93 -27.19 -10.29
C GLY A 51 -14.72 -27.57 -9.44
N ASP A 52 -13.91 -28.47 -9.96
CA ASP A 52 -12.75 -29.04 -9.26
C ASP A 52 -11.79 -27.94 -8.81
N LYS A 53 -11.32 -28.04 -7.56
CA LYS A 53 -10.30 -27.20 -6.96
C LYS A 53 -9.06 -28.01 -6.60
N LEU A 54 -7.92 -27.36 -6.55
CA LEU A 54 -6.67 -27.97 -6.08
C LEU A 54 -6.75 -28.17 -4.56
N VAL A 55 -6.24 -29.30 -4.08
CA VAL A 55 -6.06 -29.53 -2.65
C VAL A 55 -4.76 -28.85 -2.23
N MET A 56 -4.83 -28.04 -1.20
CA MET A 56 -3.67 -27.42 -0.55
C MET A 56 -3.54 -27.88 0.89
N LYS A 57 -2.31 -27.90 1.37
CA LYS A 57 -1.97 -28.15 2.77
C LYS A 57 -1.29 -26.95 3.37
N GLU A 58 -1.39 -26.80 4.67
CA GLU A 58 -0.68 -25.75 5.42
C GLU A 58 0.81 -25.74 5.06
N GLY A 59 1.33 -24.57 4.72
CA GLY A 59 2.72 -24.35 4.30
C GLY A 59 2.98 -24.56 2.81
N ASP A 60 2.03 -25.05 2.01
CA ASP A 60 2.16 -25.12 0.56
C ASP A 60 2.33 -23.71 -0.05
N VAL A 61 3.14 -23.58 -1.09
CA VAL A 61 3.28 -22.33 -1.83
C VAL A 61 2.23 -22.26 -2.94
N LEU A 62 1.36 -21.28 -2.81
CA LEU A 62 0.28 -21.01 -3.75
C LEU A 62 0.76 -19.98 -4.78
N PHE A 63 0.79 -20.40 -6.05
CA PHE A 63 1.26 -19.56 -7.15
C PHE A 63 0.14 -19.27 -8.15
N GLY A 64 -0.17 -17.99 -8.36
CA GLY A 64 -1.16 -17.52 -9.32
C GLY A 64 -0.66 -17.64 -10.75
N LYS A 65 -1.00 -18.75 -11.44
CA LYS A 65 -0.53 -18.98 -12.81
C LYS A 65 -1.24 -18.12 -13.87
N ARG A 66 -2.49 -17.70 -13.61
CA ARG A 66 -3.29 -16.86 -14.52
C ARG A 66 -3.07 -15.39 -14.20
N ARG A 67 -2.96 -14.53 -15.22
CA ARG A 67 -2.55 -13.13 -15.10
C ARG A 67 -1.22 -13.01 -14.37
N ALA A 68 -0.23 -13.73 -14.87
CA ALA A 68 1.08 -13.91 -14.24
C ALA A 68 1.77 -12.58 -13.88
N TYR A 69 1.50 -11.49 -14.62
CA TYR A 69 2.01 -10.15 -14.34
C TYR A 69 1.57 -9.58 -12.98
N GLN A 70 0.53 -10.15 -12.36
CA GLN A 70 0.10 -9.75 -11.02
C GLN A 70 1.04 -10.27 -9.92
N LYS A 71 2.00 -11.16 -10.24
CA LYS A 71 3.01 -11.66 -9.30
C LYS A 71 2.44 -12.17 -7.97
N LYS A 72 1.32 -12.92 -8.02
CA LYS A 72 0.61 -13.43 -6.84
C LYS A 72 1.24 -14.73 -6.34
N VAL A 73 1.85 -14.67 -5.17
CA VAL A 73 2.44 -15.81 -4.45
C VAL A 73 2.10 -15.69 -2.97
N SER A 74 1.61 -16.75 -2.36
CA SER A 74 1.35 -16.79 -0.92
C SER A 74 1.59 -18.18 -0.34
N ILE A 75 1.66 -18.28 0.99
CA ILE A 75 1.77 -19.55 1.71
C ILE A 75 0.36 -19.93 2.20
N ALA A 76 -0.04 -21.18 2.01
CA ALA A 76 -1.31 -21.69 2.52
C ALA A 76 -1.31 -21.65 4.05
N PRO A 77 -2.27 -20.95 4.68
CA PRO A 77 -2.31 -20.79 6.15
C PRO A 77 -2.99 -21.98 6.85
N PHE A 78 -3.60 -22.88 6.12
CA PHE A 78 -4.34 -24.07 6.60
C PHE A 78 -4.56 -25.09 5.47
N ASP A 79 -5.00 -26.28 5.82
CA ASP A 79 -5.46 -27.29 4.87
C ASP A 79 -6.80 -26.88 4.26
N GLY A 80 -6.93 -26.96 2.93
CA GLY A 80 -8.14 -26.54 2.26
C GLY A 80 -8.08 -26.71 0.74
N ILE A 81 -8.83 -25.86 0.04
CA ILE A 81 -8.89 -25.91 -1.44
C ILE A 81 -8.44 -24.60 -2.06
N PHE A 82 -7.72 -24.71 -3.17
CA PHE A 82 -7.18 -23.57 -3.92
C PHE A 82 -7.72 -23.50 -5.34
N SER A 83 -7.86 -22.30 -5.86
CA SER A 83 -8.33 -22.05 -7.23
C SER A 83 -7.56 -22.88 -8.28
N ALA A 84 -8.27 -23.47 -9.22
CA ALA A 84 -7.69 -24.16 -10.38
C ALA A 84 -6.90 -23.21 -11.32
N HIS A 85 -7.02 -21.88 -11.13
CA HIS A 85 -6.24 -20.87 -11.83
C HIS A 85 -4.86 -20.61 -11.20
N GLY A 86 -4.50 -21.38 -10.19
CA GLY A 86 -3.16 -21.38 -9.59
C GLY A 86 -2.43 -22.70 -9.74
N MET A 87 -1.28 -22.80 -9.07
CA MET A 87 -0.50 -24.00 -8.84
C MET A 87 -0.23 -24.13 -7.34
N VAL A 88 -0.22 -25.33 -6.84
CA VAL A 88 0.20 -25.67 -5.47
C VAL A 88 1.60 -26.26 -5.59
N LEU A 89 2.62 -25.48 -5.20
CA LEU A 89 4.02 -25.84 -5.33
C LEU A 89 4.58 -26.32 -3.99
N ARG A 90 5.27 -27.46 -4.02
CA ARG A 90 5.95 -28.03 -2.86
C ARG A 90 7.43 -28.20 -3.14
N PRO A 91 8.32 -27.86 -2.18
CA PRO A 91 9.77 -27.96 -2.37
C PRO A 91 10.25 -29.41 -2.42
N ILE A 92 11.32 -29.66 -3.17
CA ILE A 92 12.14 -30.86 -3.07
C ILE A 92 13.27 -30.55 -2.10
N GLU A 93 13.10 -30.95 -0.83
CA GLU A 93 13.96 -30.51 0.29
C GLU A 93 15.43 -30.95 0.18
N ALA A 94 15.72 -31.90 -0.72
CA ALA A 94 17.10 -32.26 -1.05
C ALA A 94 17.85 -31.14 -1.80
N VAL A 95 17.14 -30.21 -2.43
CA VAL A 95 17.69 -29.14 -3.28
C VAL A 95 17.37 -27.74 -2.72
N VAL A 96 16.18 -27.55 -2.18
CA VAL A 96 15.73 -26.24 -1.69
C VAL A 96 15.21 -26.33 -0.26
N ASP A 97 15.70 -25.45 0.61
CA ASP A 97 15.22 -25.35 1.99
C ASP A 97 13.77 -24.88 2.05
N LYS A 98 12.96 -25.53 2.88
CA LYS A 98 11.51 -25.27 3.01
C LYS A 98 11.21 -23.80 3.37
N SER A 99 12.03 -23.19 4.20
CA SER A 99 11.83 -21.78 4.61
C SER A 99 12.30 -20.78 3.54
N PHE A 100 13.28 -21.17 2.72
CA PHE A 100 13.76 -20.38 1.60
C PHE A 100 12.83 -20.45 0.38
N PHE A 101 12.15 -21.56 0.17
CA PHE A 101 11.35 -21.83 -1.02
C PHE A 101 10.29 -20.76 -1.31
N PRO A 102 9.43 -20.32 -0.36
CA PRO A 102 8.45 -19.25 -0.61
C PRO A 102 9.11 -17.94 -1.03
N LEU A 103 10.26 -17.61 -0.45
CA LEU A 103 11.02 -16.40 -0.76
C LEU A 103 11.61 -16.47 -2.18
N PHE A 104 12.12 -17.63 -2.59
CA PHE A 104 12.60 -17.88 -3.94
C PHE A 104 11.46 -17.74 -4.96
N ILE A 105 10.29 -18.37 -4.75
CA ILE A 105 9.13 -18.29 -5.65
C ILE A 105 8.57 -16.85 -5.74
N SER A 106 8.65 -16.07 -4.67
CA SER A 106 8.20 -14.67 -4.66
C SER A 106 9.26 -13.67 -5.17
N SER A 107 10.47 -14.12 -5.51
CA SER A 107 11.55 -13.27 -6.00
C SER A 107 11.32 -12.83 -7.44
N ASP A 108 11.82 -11.64 -7.81
CA ASP A 108 11.82 -11.20 -9.21
C ASP A 108 12.61 -12.16 -10.10
N TYR A 109 13.66 -12.81 -9.58
CA TYR A 109 14.44 -13.81 -10.30
C TYR A 109 13.57 -14.97 -10.81
N PHE A 110 12.69 -15.52 -9.98
CA PHE A 110 11.76 -16.56 -10.38
C PHE A 110 10.59 -15.98 -11.19
N LEU A 111 9.94 -14.92 -10.70
CA LEU A 111 8.71 -14.38 -11.26
C LEU A 111 8.91 -13.83 -12.68
N ASP A 112 10.00 -13.10 -12.93
CA ASP A 112 10.27 -12.54 -14.26
C ASP A 112 10.61 -13.63 -15.28
N ALA A 113 11.31 -14.69 -14.85
CA ALA A 113 11.53 -15.88 -15.70
C ALA A 113 10.22 -16.61 -16.02
N ALA A 114 9.35 -16.79 -15.02
CA ALA A 114 8.05 -17.42 -15.18
C ALA A 114 7.09 -16.59 -16.06
N ILE A 115 7.09 -15.26 -15.91
CA ILE A 115 6.26 -14.36 -16.72
C ILE A 115 6.67 -14.40 -18.20
N LYS A 116 7.97 -14.48 -18.51
CA LYS A 116 8.48 -14.55 -19.89
C LYS A 116 7.96 -15.74 -20.69
N ILE A 117 7.61 -16.85 -20.02
CA ILE A 117 7.07 -18.05 -20.68
C ILE A 117 5.53 -18.10 -20.65
N SER A 118 4.87 -17.06 -20.13
CA SER A 118 3.41 -17.02 -20.06
C SER A 118 2.80 -16.86 -21.46
N VAL A 119 1.66 -17.51 -21.70
CA VAL A 119 0.98 -17.55 -23.00
C VAL A 119 -0.41 -16.91 -22.88
N GLY A 120 -0.78 -16.09 -23.85
CA GLY A 120 -2.06 -15.39 -23.94
C GLY A 120 -1.93 -13.88 -23.80
N SER A 121 -2.74 -13.10 -24.52
CA SER A 121 -2.68 -11.63 -24.55
C SER A 121 -3.46 -10.98 -23.41
N LEU A 122 -4.73 -11.32 -23.25
CA LEU A 122 -5.61 -10.70 -22.24
C LEU A 122 -5.45 -11.28 -20.83
N SER A 123 -5.08 -12.55 -20.74
CA SER A 123 -4.97 -13.27 -19.49
C SER A 123 -3.80 -14.26 -19.53
N PRO A 124 -2.55 -13.75 -19.63
CA PRO A 124 -1.37 -14.59 -19.79
C PRO A 124 -1.29 -15.61 -18.66
N THR A 125 -1.08 -16.85 -19.05
CA THR A 125 -1.10 -18.01 -18.15
C THR A 125 0.21 -18.78 -18.26
N ILE A 126 0.77 -19.18 -17.13
CA ILE A 126 1.96 -20.02 -17.04
C ILE A 126 1.52 -21.48 -16.96
N ASN A 127 2.09 -22.32 -17.82
CA ASN A 127 1.86 -23.77 -17.80
C ASN A 127 2.99 -24.47 -17.06
N TRP A 128 2.65 -25.50 -16.27
CA TRP A 128 3.65 -26.31 -15.57
C TRP A 128 4.64 -26.98 -16.52
N ARG A 129 4.16 -27.42 -17.70
CA ARG A 129 5.00 -28.03 -18.73
C ARG A 129 6.18 -27.14 -19.10
N ASP A 130 5.95 -25.85 -19.24
CA ASP A 130 6.96 -24.89 -19.67
C ASP A 130 7.78 -24.37 -18.46
N LEU A 131 7.12 -24.19 -17.31
CA LEU A 131 7.73 -23.73 -16.07
C LEU A 131 8.78 -24.72 -15.54
N LYS A 132 8.49 -26.03 -15.55
CA LYS A 132 9.39 -27.07 -15.03
C LYS A 132 10.73 -27.15 -15.76
N GLU A 133 10.81 -26.69 -17.01
CA GLU A 133 12.03 -26.71 -17.84
C GLU A 133 12.95 -25.50 -17.55
N LEU A 134 12.46 -24.48 -16.87
CA LEU A 134 13.28 -23.33 -16.49
C LEU A 134 14.41 -23.78 -15.56
N LYS A 135 15.55 -23.14 -15.72
CA LYS A 135 16.76 -23.44 -14.92
C LYS A 135 17.09 -22.27 -14.02
N PHE A 136 17.31 -22.58 -12.75
CA PHE A 136 17.65 -21.59 -11.72
C PHE A 136 18.94 -21.99 -11.02
N GLU A 137 19.77 -21.01 -10.71
CA GLU A 137 20.93 -21.17 -9.87
C GLU A 137 20.54 -20.93 -8.43
N LEU A 138 20.83 -21.90 -7.56
CA LEU A 138 20.53 -21.79 -6.13
C LEU A 138 21.83 -21.87 -5.32
N PRO A 139 21.90 -21.13 -4.19
CA PRO A 139 22.97 -21.30 -3.21
C PRO A 139 22.92 -22.69 -2.54
N SER A 140 23.92 -23.01 -1.77
CA SER A 140 23.91 -24.24 -0.95
C SER A 140 22.77 -24.20 0.08
N LEU A 141 22.30 -25.36 0.54
CA LEU A 141 21.23 -25.44 1.56
C LEU A 141 21.59 -24.67 2.85
N ALA A 142 22.87 -24.61 3.23
CA ALA A 142 23.31 -23.83 4.38
C ALA A 142 23.12 -22.31 4.16
N GLU A 143 23.50 -21.82 2.98
CA GLU A 143 23.33 -20.43 2.59
C GLU A 143 21.85 -20.07 2.44
N GLN A 144 21.03 -20.98 1.88
CA GLN A 144 19.57 -20.80 1.78
C GLN A 144 18.94 -20.59 3.16
N ARG A 145 19.32 -21.37 4.16
CA ARG A 145 18.83 -21.23 5.55
C ARG A 145 19.17 -19.87 6.15
N ILE A 146 20.42 -19.42 5.97
CA ILE A 146 20.86 -18.09 6.46
C ILE A 146 20.06 -16.98 5.76
N LEU A 147 19.92 -17.04 4.43
CA LEU A 147 19.14 -16.08 3.66
C LEU A 147 17.67 -16.07 4.09
N ALA A 148 17.07 -17.24 4.27
CA ALA A 148 15.69 -17.36 4.74
C ALA A 148 15.52 -16.71 6.12
N GLN A 149 16.40 -17.02 7.07
CA GLN A 149 16.34 -16.44 8.42
C GLN A 149 16.40 -14.90 8.38
N VAL A 150 17.33 -14.33 7.62
CA VAL A 150 17.47 -12.87 7.49
C VAL A 150 16.22 -12.26 6.84
N LEU A 151 15.77 -12.83 5.71
CA LEU A 151 14.62 -12.28 4.96
C LEU A 151 13.31 -12.38 5.75
N TRP A 152 13.09 -13.48 6.49
CA TRP A 152 11.90 -13.60 7.35
C TRP A 152 11.95 -12.61 8.50
N SER A 153 13.08 -12.44 9.19
CA SER A 153 13.24 -11.43 10.24
C SER A 153 12.98 -10.01 9.74
N MET A 154 13.45 -9.70 8.52
CA MET A 154 13.14 -8.41 7.87
C MET A 154 11.64 -8.26 7.57
N ASN A 155 10.99 -9.30 7.06
CA ASN A 155 9.56 -9.29 6.78
C ASN A 155 8.72 -9.09 8.05
N GLU A 156 9.06 -9.78 9.14
CA GLU A 156 8.42 -9.63 10.46
C GLU A 156 8.60 -8.20 11.00
N THR A 157 9.79 -7.64 10.85
CA THR A 157 10.07 -6.25 11.25
C THR A 157 9.20 -5.27 10.47
N MET A 158 9.08 -5.46 9.15
CA MET A 158 8.22 -4.63 8.30
C MET A 158 6.75 -4.72 8.68
N GLU A 159 6.25 -5.92 8.96
CA GLU A 159 4.87 -6.11 9.42
C GLU A 159 4.63 -5.44 10.79
N SER A 160 5.62 -5.50 11.68
CA SER A 160 5.58 -4.80 12.97
C SER A 160 5.53 -3.28 12.79
N TYR A 161 6.29 -2.73 11.85
CA TYR A 161 6.24 -1.30 11.50
C TYR A 161 4.88 -0.88 10.95
N LYS A 162 4.28 -1.67 10.04
CA LYS A 162 2.94 -1.39 9.53
C LYS A 162 1.89 -1.36 10.64
N LYS A 163 1.95 -2.34 11.55
CA LYS A 163 1.05 -2.39 12.71
C LYS A 163 1.24 -1.16 13.62
N LEU A 164 2.49 -0.75 13.85
CA LEU A 164 2.78 0.42 14.69
C LEU A 164 2.27 1.71 14.05
N ILE A 165 2.43 1.89 12.74
CA ILE A 165 1.89 3.03 11.99
C ILE A 165 0.36 3.07 12.14
N SER A 166 -0.32 1.95 11.87
CA SER A 166 -1.78 1.87 12.01
C SER A 166 -2.26 2.13 13.44
N ALA A 167 -1.56 1.57 14.45
CA ALA A 167 -1.88 1.84 15.85
C ALA A 167 -1.70 3.31 16.24
N THR A 168 -0.68 3.98 15.69
CA THR A 168 -0.46 5.42 15.92
C THR A 168 -1.58 6.26 15.28
N GLU A 169 -2.05 5.90 14.08
CA GLU A 169 -3.19 6.57 13.45
C GLU A 169 -4.49 6.40 14.25
N GLN A 170 -4.73 5.20 14.77
CA GLN A 170 -5.88 4.94 15.64
C GLN A 170 -5.76 5.70 16.97
N LEU A 171 -4.57 5.83 17.53
CA LEU A 171 -4.33 6.60 18.76
C LEU A 171 -4.65 8.07 18.55
N VAL A 172 -4.20 8.69 17.44
CA VAL A 172 -4.52 10.08 17.10
C VAL A 172 -6.03 10.28 16.96
N LYS A 173 -6.70 9.36 16.26
CA LYS A 173 -8.17 9.40 16.11
C LYS A 173 -8.88 9.27 17.46
N SER A 174 -8.46 8.33 18.30
CA SER A 174 -9.06 8.14 19.63
C SER A 174 -8.87 9.36 20.52
N GLN A 175 -7.68 9.96 20.52
CA GLN A 175 -7.39 11.18 21.26
C GLN A 175 -8.23 12.36 20.78
N PHE A 176 -8.43 12.49 19.46
CA PHE A 176 -9.33 13.50 18.90
C PHE A 176 -10.75 13.34 19.45
N ILE A 177 -11.29 12.11 19.37
CA ILE A 177 -12.67 11.81 19.83
C ILE A 177 -12.81 12.02 21.34
N GLU A 178 -11.80 11.68 22.11
CA GLU A 178 -11.79 11.92 23.57
C GLU A 178 -11.84 13.41 23.92
N MET A 179 -11.08 14.25 23.22
CA MET A 179 -10.98 15.69 23.49
C MET A 179 -12.16 16.50 22.93
N PHE A 180 -12.68 16.12 21.77
CA PHE A 180 -13.59 16.97 21.00
C PHE A 180 -14.90 16.28 20.58
N GLY A 181 -15.05 14.97 20.87
CA GLY A 181 -16.20 14.17 20.42
C GLY A 181 -16.07 13.69 18.98
N ASP A 182 -17.10 12.98 18.54
CA ASP A 182 -17.18 12.47 17.17
C ASP A 182 -17.57 13.61 16.20
N PRO A 183 -16.72 13.96 15.23
CA PRO A 183 -16.98 15.07 14.31
C PRO A 183 -18.24 14.87 13.47
N SER A 184 -18.67 13.63 13.24
CA SER A 184 -19.91 13.35 12.49
C SER A 184 -21.20 13.65 13.29
N LYS A 185 -21.09 13.88 14.60
CA LYS A 185 -22.18 14.12 15.55
C LYS A 185 -22.10 15.51 16.20
N ALA A 186 -21.22 16.36 15.71
CA ALA A 186 -21.01 17.68 16.27
C ALA A 186 -22.25 18.58 16.14
N THR A 187 -22.70 19.15 17.25
CA THR A 187 -23.83 20.09 17.31
C THR A 187 -23.42 21.55 17.30
N ASP A 188 -22.17 21.83 17.69
CA ASP A 188 -21.61 23.19 17.87
C ASP A 188 -20.61 23.50 16.74
N ALA A 189 -20.83 22.93 15.56
CA ALA A 189 -20.01 23.18 14.40
C ALA A 189 -20.29 24.57 13.80
N VAL A 190 -19.24 25.21 13.35
CA VAL A 190 -19.29 26.46 12.58
C VAL A 190 -19.19 26.18 11.08
N SER A 191 -19.44 27.19 10.25
CA SER A 191 -19.17 27.09 8.82
C SER A 191 -17.67 27.12 8.52
N LEU A 192 -17.25 26.52 7.39
CA LEU A 192 -15.85 26.59 6.99
C LEU A 192 -15.37 28.02 6.77
N GLU A 193 -16.25 28.93 6.34
CA GLU A 193 -15.92 30.34 6.08
C GLU A 193 -15.66 31.13 7.38
N GLU A 194 -16.15 30.64 8.51
CA GLU A 194 -15.81 31.21 9.83
C GLU A 194 -14.39 30.82 10.28
N ALA A 195 -13.98 29.57 9.99
CA ALA A 195 -12.67 29.07 10.38
C ALA A 195 -11.56 29.36 9.36
N PHE A 196 -11.93 29.54 8.07
CA PHE A 196 -10.96 29.67 6.97
C PHE A 196 -11.33 30.79 6.00
N GLU A 197 -10.32 31.37 5.39
CA GLU A 197 -10.42 32.12 4.15
C GLU A 197 -10.24 31.16 2.99
N ILE A 198 -11.27 30.98 2.14
CA ILE A 198 -11.23 30.08 0.97
C ILE A 198 -10.59 30.83 -0.19
N ARG A 199 -9.45 30.36 -0.67
CA ARG A 199 -8.62 31.03 -1.68
C ARG A 199 -8.48 30.20 -2.96
N ASP A 200 -9.60 29.68 -3.45
CA ASP A 200 -9.64 28.96 -4.72
C ASP A 200 -9.30 29.83 -5.94
N ASP A 201 -9.32 31.15 -5.78
CA ASP A 201 -8.82 32.13 -6.75
C ASP A 201 -7.31 32.01 -7.01
N LEU A 202 -6.55 31.43 -6.07
CA LEU A 202 -5.11 31.19 -6.22
C LEU A 202 -4.78 29.85 -6.90
N ARG A 203 -5.78 29.06 -7.31
CA ARG A 203 -5.57 27.80 -8.01
C ARG A 203 -5.40 28.05 -9.51
N LYS A 204 -4.41 27.40 -10.12
CA LYS A 204 -4.23 27.49 -11.57
C LYS A 204 -3.74 26.15 -12.13
N PRO A 205 -4.52 25.49 -13.00
CA PRO A 205 -4.08 24.28 -13.67
C PRO A 205 -3.01 24.59 -14.72
N ILE A 206 -2.02 23.72 -14.82
CA ILE A 206 -1.00 23.73 -15.87
C ILE A 206 -1.03 22.37 -16.55
N ASN A 207 -1.11 22.33 -17.88
CA ASN A 207 -1.00 21.09 -18.62
C ASN A 207 0.45 20.58 -18.64
N ASP A 208 0.63 19.26 -18.84
CA ASP A 208 1.93 18.60 -18.75
C ASP A 208 2.96 19.16 -19.76
N ALA A 209 2.51 19.57 -20.95
CA ALA A 209 3.41 20.13 -21.99
C ALA A 209 3.99 21.51 -21.62
N VAL A 210 3.25 22.32 -20.85
CA VAL A 210 3.73 23.59 -20.30
C VAL A 210 4.59 23.31 -19.07
N ARG A 211 4.11 22.47 -18.17
CA ARG A 211 4.80 22.15 -16.90
C ARG A 211 6.19 21.56 -17.12
N SER A 212 6.35 20.68 -18.10
CA SER A 212 7.67 20.10 -18.45
C SER A 212 8.72 21.12 -18.88
N LYS A 213 8.31 22.31 -19.31
CA LYS A 213 9.23 23.42 -19.67
C LYS A 213 9.60 24.29 -18.47
N MET A 214 8.95 24.09 -17.32
CA MET A 214 9.14 24.90 -16.11
C MET A 214 10.12 24.23 -15.13
N HIS A 215 10.88 23.23 -15.54
CA HIS A 215 11.88 22.55 -14.72
C HIS A 215 13.28 23.19 -14.86
N THR A 216 13.37 24.53 -14.71
CA THR A 216 14.62 25.28 -14.87
C THR A 216 14.81 26.28 -13.72
N GLY A 217 16.04 26.46 -13.25
CA GLY A 217 16.35 27.40 -12.18
C GLY A 217 15.92 26.93 -10.80
N GLU A 218 15.51 27.86 -9.95
CA GLU A 218 14.96 27.56 -8.63
C GLU A 218 13.57 26.95 -8.78
N LEU A 219 13.32 25.83 -8.09
CA LEU A 219 12.09 25.08 -8.23
C LEU A 219 11.25 25.15 -6.93
N TYR A 220 9.96 25.38 -7.10
CA TYR A 220 8.96 25.44 -6.05
C TYR A 220 7.97 24.29 -6.16
N PRO A 221 7.42 23.76 -5.05
CA PRO A 221 6.47 22.65 -5.08
C PRO A 221 5.21 22.98 -5.88
N TYR A 222 4.81 22.03 -6.75
CA TYR A 222 3.54 22.05 -7.47
C TYR A 222 2.63 20.95 -6.92
N TYR A 223 1.45 21.34 -6.42
CA TYR A 223 0.54 20.47 -5.69
C TYR A 223 -0.69 20.09 -6.50
N GLY A 224 -1.12 18.82 -6.33
CA GLY A 224 -2.35 18.23 -6.86
C GLY A 224 -3.34 17.85 -5.76
N ALA A 225 -4.29 16.95 -6.07
CA ALA A 225 -5.31 16.52 -5.11
C ALA A 225 -4.72 15.91 -3.82
N ASN A 226 -3.68 15.10 -3.93
CA ASN A 226 -3.15 14.28 -2.82
C ASN A 226 -1.75 14.70 -2.36
N GLY A 227 -1.35 15.95 -2.62
CA GLY A 227 -0.05 16.46 -2.23
C GLY A 227 0.81 16.92 -3.41
N GLN A 228 2.13 17.01 -3.19
CA GLN A 228 3.08 17.44 -4.20
C GLN A 228 3.20 16.41 -5.33
N VAL A 229 3.01 16.85 -6.56
CA VAL A 229 3.10 16.03 -7.78
C VAL A 229 4.27 16.41 -8.68
N ASP A 230 4.84 17.63 -8.50
CA ASP A 230 5.95 18.13 -9.30
C ASP A 230 6.68 19.26 -8.57
N SER A 231 7.72 19.83 -9.22
CA SER A 231 8.37 21.09 -8.82
C SER A 231 8.63 21.95 -10.05
N ILE A 232 8.26 23.23 -9.99
CA ILE A 232 8.32 24.16 -11.13
C ILE A 232 9.01 25.47 -10.71
N ASN A 233 9.48 26.26 -11.67
CA ASN A 233 10.23 27.48 -11.45
C ASN A 233 9.38 28.73 -11.16
N GLU A 234 8.10 28.57 -10.90
CA GLU A 234 7.17 29.62 -10.52
C GLU A 234 6.32 29.22 -9.33
N TYR A 235 5.79 30.19 -8.60
CA TYR A 235 4.84 29.99 -7.52
C TYR A 235 3.69 31.02 -7.59
N LEU A 236 2.53 30.68 -7.03
CA LEU A 236 1.35 31.57 -6.97
C LEU A 236 1.12 32.14 -5.58
N MET A 237 1.66 31.53 -4.55
CA MET A 237 1.48 31.93 -3.16
C MET A 237 2.73 31.70 -2.34
N ASP A 238 2.86 32.45 -1.25
CA ASP A 238 3.91 32.29 -0.23
C ASP A 238 3.24 32.40 1.15
N CYS A 239 2.59 31.33 1.57
CA CYS A 239 1.83 31.29 2.83
C CYS A 239 1.71 29.84 3.36
N THR A 240 1.15 29.72 4.57
CA THR A 240 0.73 28.42 5.09
C THR A 240 -0.77 28.24 4.86
N ALA A 241 -1.17 27.14 4.20
CA ALA A 241 -2.55 26.83 3.91
C ALA A 241 -2.83 25.32 4.02
N LEU A 242 -4.08 24.98 4.31
CA LEU A 242 -4.60 23.62 4.22
C LEU A 242 -5.17 23.42 2.82
N CYS A 243 -4.72 22.39 2.15
CA CYS A 243 -5.29 21.93 0.89
C CYS A 243 -6.28 20.79 1.17
N LEU A 244 -7.50 20.92 0.67
CA LEU A 244 -8.54 19.88 0.73
C LEU A 244 -8.84 19.38 -0.68
N ALA A 245 -8.69 18.07 -0.89
CA ALA A 245 -8.79 17.47 -2.23
C ALA A 245 -10.18 17.67 -2.86
N GLU A 246 -10.20 18.13 -4.12
CA GLU A 246 -11.42 18.25 -4.91
C GLU A 246 -11.77 16.95 -5.63
N ASP A 247 -10.76 16.12 -6.04
CA ASP A 247 -10.96 14.87 -6.80
C ASP A 247 -9.89 13.80 -6.49
N CYS A 248 -9.77 13.39 -5.21
CA CYS A 248 -8.78 12.38 -4.77
C CYS A 248 -9.23 10.92 -4.94
N GLY A 249 -10.45 10.67 -5.37
CA GLY A 249 -10.97 9.32 -5.65
C GLY A 249 -11.57 8.58 -4.45
N ALA A 250 -11.17 8.87 -3.21
CA ALA A 250 -11.71 8.30 -1.96
C ALA A 250 -11.87 9.39 -0.91
N TYR A 251 -13.00 9.37 -0.18
CA TYR A 251 -13.39 10.42 0.78
C TYR A 251 -13.89 9.88 2.11
N GLY A 252 -13.75 8.58 2.36
CA GLY A 252 -14.09 7.95 3.64
C GLY A 252 -13.22 8.43 4.79
N ALA A 253 -13.65 8.16 6.01
CA ALA A 253 -12.87 8.45 7.20
C ALA A 253 -11.51 7.72 7.17
N GLY A 254 -10.42 8.46 7.38
CA GLY A 254 -9.04 7.94 7.32
C GLY A 254 -8.37 8.07 5.96
N GLU A 255 -9.07 8.56 4.94
CA GLU A 255 -8.49 8.80 3.62
C GLU A 255 -7.61 10.07 3.62
N ALA A 256 -6.64 10.11 2.70
CA ALA A 256 -5.72 11.24 2.56
C ALA A 256 -6.37 12.40 1.78
N THR A 257 -7.43 12.99 2.35
CA THR A 257 -8.22 14.04 1.73
C THR A 257 -7.66 15.45 1.92
N SER A 258 -6.72 15.63 2.85
CA SER A 258 -6.14 16.94 3.16
C SER A 258 -4.64 16.87 3.44
N TYR A 259 -3.95 17.99 3.20
CA TYR A 259 -2.53 18.18 3.51
C TYR A 259 -2.21 19.67 3.72
N ILE A 260 -1.12 19.95 4.43
CA ILE A 260 -0.65 21.31 4.69
C ILE A 260 0.45 21.68 3.71
N ILE A 261 0.39 22.89 3.20
CA ILE A 261 1.46 23.52 2.41
C ILE A 261 2.04 24.73 3.15
N THR A 262 3.33 25.01 2.94
CA THR A 262 4.02 26.17 3.56
C THR A 262 4.97 26.80 2.58
N GLY A 263 5.04 28.14 2.61
CA GLY A 263 5.94 28.94 1.78
C GLY A 263 5.54 28.98 0.31
N LYS A 264 6.53 29.26 -0.53
CA LYS A 264 6.35 29.42 -1.98
C LYS A 264 5.85 28.14 -2.64
N SER A 265 4.67 28.20 -3.23
CA SER A 265 4.01 27.01 -3.79
C SER A 265 3.02 27.35 -4.89
N TRP A 266 2.70 26.34 -5.71
CA TRP A 266 1.67 26.41 -6.74
C TRP A 266 0.67 25.26 -6.51
N VAL A 267 -0.62 25.57 -6.44
CA VAL A 267 -1.70 24.59 -6.30
C VAL A 267 -2.51 24.55 -7.60
N ASN A 268 -2.78 23.36 -8.11
CA ASN A 268 -3.65 23.18 -9.28
C ASN A 268 -5.14 23.17 -8.88
N ASN A 269 -6.03 22.95 -9.82
CA ASN A 269 -7.49 22.93 -9.60
C ASN A 269 -8.03 21.62 -8.99
N HIS A 270 -7.16 20.71 -8.52
CA HIS A 270 -7.56 19.45 -7.90
C HIS A 270 -7.59 19.49 -6.37
N ALA A 271 -7.26 20.63 -5.77
CA ALA A 271 -7.39 20.85 -4.33
C ALA A 271 -7.90 22.27 -4.02
N HIS A 272 -8.78 22.40 -3.03
CA HIS A 272 -9.22 23.69 -2.46
C HIS A 272 -8.14 24.23 -1.55
N ILE A 273 -8.04 25.57 -1.46
CA ILE A 273 -7.07 26.27 -0.61
C ILE A 273 -7.81 26.93 0.54
N LEU A 274 -7.50 26.53 1.75
CA LEU A 274 -8.09 26.99 3.00
C LEU A 274 -6.99 27.66 3.86
N ILE A 275 -7.03 28.97 3.99
CA ILE A 275 -6.12 29.70 4.88
C ILE A 275 -6.79 29.85 6.24
N PRO A 276 -6.22 29.32 7.34
CA PRO A 276 -6.86 29.39 8.64
C PRO A 276 -6.97 30.85 9.13
N ARG A 277 -8.14 31.18 9.69
CA ARG A 277 -8.38 32.45 10.38
C ARG A 277 -7.84 32.40 11.80
N GLU A 278 -7.83 33.56 12.48
CA GLU A 278 -7.52 33.63 13.90
C GLU A 278 -8.42 32.68 14.71
N GLY A 279 -7.82 31.93 15.63
CA GLY A 279 -8.52 30.91 16.44
C GLY A 279 -8.62 29.52 15.80
N CYS A 280 -8.07 29.29 14.59
CA CYS A 280 -8.04 27.99 13.94
C CYS A 280 -6.60 27.48 13.78
N ASP A 281 -6.26 26.37 14.43
CA ASP A 281 -4.98 25.69 14.27
C ASP A 281 -5.00 24.78 13.06
N ILE A 282 -4.02 24.91 12.17
CA ILE A 282 -4.00 24.19 10.89
C ILE A 282 -3.75 22.70 11.03
N GLU A 283 -2.98 22.27 12.02
CA GLU A 283 -2.71 20.83 12.27
C GLU A 283 -3.95 20.13 12.83
N PHE A 284 -4.67 20.81 13.74
CA PHE A 284 -5.97 20.36 14.22
C PHE A 284 -6.93 20.20 13.04
N ALA A 285 -7.03 21.20 12.18
CA ALA A 285 -7.91 21.20 11.01
C ALA A 285 -7.56 20.08 10.03
N ASN A 286 -6.27 19.88 9.74
CA ASN A 286 -5.81 18.80 8.86
C ASN A 286 -6.17 17.41 9.42
N THR A 287 -6.08 17.26 10.75
CA THR A 287 -6.46 16.00 11.39
C THR A 287 -7.97 15.80 11.40
N TYR A 288 -8.75 16.88 11.62
CA TYR A 288 -10.21 16.89 11.53
C TYR A 288 -10.70 16.33 10.19
N PHE A 289 -10.21 16.87 9.07
CA PHE A 289 -10.61 16.43 7.74
C PHE A 289 -10.19 14.99 7.41
N LYS A 290 -9.13 14.48 8.00
CA LYS A 290 -8.74 13.06 7.86
C LYS A 290 -9.61 12.11 8.67
N ILE A 291 -10.19 12.58 9.79
CA ILE A 291 -11.06 11.76 10.66
C ILE A 291 -12.51 11.77 10.14
N LEU A 292 -12.97 12.90 9.61
CA LEU A 292 -14.33 13.09 9.11
C LEU A 292 -14.55 12.26 7.83
N ASP A 293 -15.69 11.56 7.76
CA ASP A 293 -16.14 10.94 6.51
C ASP A 293 -16.75 12.03 5.60
N LEU A 294 -16.08 12.31 4.51
CA LEU A 294 -16.49 13.31 3.53
C LEU A 294 -17.36 12.73 2.40
N SER A 295 -17.63 11.42 2.40
CA SER A 295 -18.35 10.73 1.31
C SER A 295 -19.72 11.31 1.03
N GLN A 296 -20.40 11.87 2.05
CA GLN A 296 -21.72 12.48 1.90
C GLN A 296 -21.70 13.87 1.21
N TYR A 297 -20.54 14.51 1.11
CA TYR A 297 -20.38 15.84 0.51
C TYR A 297 -19.87 15.79 -0.93
N VAL A 298 -19.54 14.60 -1.45
CA VAL A 298 -19.04 14.45 -2.82
C VAL A 298 -20.15 14.19 -3.80
N THR A 299 -19.93 14.58 -5.04
CA THR A 299 -20.82 14.37 -6.17
C THR A 299 -20.14 13.51 -7.23
N GLY A 300 -20.94 12.94 -8.15
CA GLY A 300 -20.45 12.08 -9.24
C GLY A 300 -20.47 10.59 -8.86
N THR A 301 -20.54 9.74 -9.89
CA THR A 301 -20.58 8.27 -9.76
C THR A 301 -19.30 7.60 -10.22
N THR A 302 -18.73 8.07 -11.34
CA THR A 302 -17.50 7.52 -11.92
C THR A 302 -16.25 8.25 -11.42
N ARG A 303 -16.36 9.55 -11.21
CA ARG A 303 -15.32 10.40 -10.63
C ARG A 303 -15.94 11.22 -9.51
N LEU A 304 -15.63 10.83 -8.28
CA LEU A 304 -16.10 11.55 -7.10
C LEU A 304 -15.42 12.92 -7.03
N LYS A 305 -16.20 13.95 -6.73
CA LYS A 305 -15.73 15.33 -6.68
C LYS A 305 -16.33 16.09 -5.51
N LEU A 306 -15.48 16.68 -4.68
CA LEU A 306 -15.86 17.64 -3.65
C LEU A 306 -15.84 19.04 -4.26
N THR A 307 -16.98 19.53 -4.70
CA THR A 307 -17.08 20.90 -5.25
C THR A 307 -16.98 21.95 -4.14
N GLN A 308 -16.59 23.19 -4.46
CA GLN A 308 -16.51 24.29 -3.47
C GLN A 308 -17.84 24.50 -2.75
N GLY A 309 -18.99 24.40 -3.46
CA GLY A 309 -20.30 24.52 -2.85
C GLY A 309 -20.56 23.41 -1.82
N LYS A 310 -20.21 22.17 -2.14
CA LYS A 310 -20.34 21.05 -1.20
C LYS A 310 -19.33 21.10 -0.07
N MET A 311 -18.15 21.57 -0.33
CA MET A 311 -17.14 21.81 0.71
C MET A 311 -17.65 22.79 1.77
N LYS A 312 -18.30 23.87 1.37
CA LYS A 312 -18.88 24.88 2.31
C LYS A 312 -19.99 24.32 3.19
N GLU A 313 -20.64 23.21 2.80
CA GLU A 313 -21.65 22.53 3.60
C GLU A 313 -21.04 21.66 4.71
N ILE A 314 -19.73 21.44 4.72
CA ILE A 314 -19.04 20.61 5.73
C ILE A 314 -19.06 21.37 7.06
N PRO A 315 -19.65 20.80 8.13
CA PRO A 315 -19.56 21.39 9.45
C PRO A 315 -18.11 21.30 9.96
N PHE A 316 -17.65 22.32 10.66
CA PHE A 316 -16.30 22.33 11.21
C PHE A 316 -16.32 22.59 12.72
N LEU A 317 -15.67 21.73 13.51
CA LEU A 317 -15.48 21.95 14.93
C LEU A 317 -14.39 23.00 15.13
N LEU A 318 -14.72 24.03 15.91
CA LEU A 318 -13.76 25.09 16.25
C LEU A 318 -13.69 25.26 17.79
N PRO A 319 -13.09 24.29 18.50
CA PRO A 319 -12.93 24.37 19.95
C PRO A 319 -11.93 25.48 20.34
N PRO A 320 -11.82 25.85 21.63
CA PRO A 320 -10.85 26.84 22.07
C PRO A 320 -9.44 26.56 21.58
N ILE A 321 -8.73 27.60 21.15
CA ILE A 321 -7.41 27.48 20.49
C ILE A 321 -6.37 26.75 21.35
N ASP A 322 -6.44 26.88 22.67
CA ASP A 322 -5.53 26.19 23.59
C ASP A 322 -5.72 24.67 23.52
N SER A 323 -6.96 24.20 23.41
CA SER A 323 -7.29 22.78 23.25
C SER A 323 -6.83 22.26 21.88
N GLN A 324 -7.00 23.06 20.80
CA GLN A 324 -6.49 22.72 19.48
C GLN A 324 -4.97 22.60 19.51
N ASN A 325 -4.26 23.57 20.12
CA ASN A 325 -2.80 23.59 20.23
C ASN A 325 -2.27 22.40 21.04
N GLN A 326 -2.94 22.02 22.13
CA GLN A 326 -2.60 20.83 22.91
C GLN A 326 -2.70 19.55 22.07
N PHE A 327 -3.78 19.40 21.34
CA PHE A 327 -3.98 18.26 20.44
C PHE A 327 -2.94 18.26 19.31
N SER A 328 -2.68 19.38 18.68
CA SER A 328 -1.69 19.52 17.61
C SER A 328 -0.27 19.22 18.07
N ALA A 329 0.08 19.56 19.31
CA ALA A 329 1.36 19.15 19.90
C ALA A 329 1.46 17.63 20.03
N PHE A 330 0.39 16.95 20.42
CA PHE A 330 0.30 15.49 20.48
C PHE A 330 0.43 14.86 19.08
N VAL A 331 -0.28 15.39 18.07
CA VAL A 331 -0.18 14.94 16.66
C VAL A 331 1.26 15.06 16.16
N ARG A 332 1.91 16.21 16.33
CA ARG A 332 3.31 16.42 15.93
C ARG A 332 4.27 15.43 16.58
N GLN A 333 4.07 15.08 17.85
CA GLN A 333 4.88 14.05 18.52
C GLN A 333 4.65 12.66 17.93
N SER A 334 3.39 12.31 17.66
CA SER A 334 3.00 11.07 17.04
C SER A 334 3.56 10.92 15.62
N ASP A 335 3.52 11.99 14.82
CA ASP A 335 4.06 12.02 13.45
C ASP A 335 5.60 11.92 13.43
N LYS A 336 6.31 12.51 14.39
CA LYS A 336 7.76 12.30 14.54
C LYS A 336 8.09 10.83 14.79
N SER A 337 7.34 10.15 15.65
CA SER A 337 7.49 8.73 15.92
C SER A 337 7.15 7.89 14.68
N LYS A 338 6.05 8.20 13.99
CA LYS A 338 5.65 7.58 12.73
C LYS A 338 6.71 7.74 11.64
N PHE A 339 7.28 8.95 11.47
CA PHE A 339 8.34 9.23 10.51
C PHE A 339 9.61 8.44 10.79
N ALA A 340 10.03 8.32 12.05
CA ALA A 340 11.18 7.50 12.44
C ALA A 340 10.95 6.02 12.09
N VAL A 341 9.75 5.50 12.35
CA VAL A 341 9.33 4.14 11.99
C VAL A 341 9.31 3.95 10.47
N MET A 342 8.75 4.88 9.71
CA MET A 342 8.70 4.83 8.24
C MET A 342 10.10 4.87 7.63
N LYS A 343 11.01 5.70 8.16
CA LYS A 343 12.41 5.75 7.71
C LYS A 343 13.12 4.42 7.96
N GLY A 344 12.92 3.79 9.12
CA GLY A 344 13.42 2.46 9.43
C GLY A 344 12.83 1.38 8.50
N SER A 345 11.53 1.44 8.23
CA SER A 345 10.83 0.54 7.31
C SER A 345 11.35 0.68 5.87
N ASN A 346 11.50 1.90 5.35
CA ASN A 346 12.02 2.14 4.00
C ASN A 346 13.48 1.65 3.85
N LEU A 347 14.31 1.83 4.87
CA LEU A 347 15.67 1.32 4.87
C LEU A 347 15.70 -0.22 4.82
N ASN A 348 14.82 -0.87 5.58
CA ASN A 348 14.68 -2.33 5.57
C ASN A 348 14.07 -2.84 4.26
N LEU A 349 13.08 -2.13 3.69
CA LEU A 349 12.51 -2.44 2.38
C LEU A 349 13.56 -2.37 1.28
N SER A 350 14.40 -1.32 1.27
CA SER A 350 15.50 -1.18 0.31
C SER A 350 16.51 -2.31 0.45
N ARG A 351 16.86 -2.70 1.70
CA ARG A 351 17.74 -3.86 1.97
C ARG A 351 17.08 -5.17 1.53
N CYS A 352 15.81 -5.36 1.81
CA CYS A 352 15.05 -6.55 1.39
C CYS A 352 14.95 -6.66 -0.14
N LEU A 353 14.75 -5.54 -0.85
CA LEU A 353 14.79 -5.48 -2.31
C LEU A 353 16.17 -5.81 -2.87
N VAL A 354 17.23 -5.30 -2.25
CA VAL A 354 18.62 -5.63 -2.61
C VAL A 354 18.87 -7.13 -2.42
N ILE A 355 18.43 -7.70 -1.29
CA ILE A 355 18.63 -9.13 -1.01
C ILE A 355 17.72 -9.99 -1.91
N ARG A 356 16.47 -9.59 -2.20
CA ARG A 356 15.62 -10.26 -3.20
C ARG A 356 16.23 -10.24 -4.60
N LYS A 357 16.91 -9.16 -4.97
CA LYS A 357 17.73 -9.08 -6.19
C LYS A 357 19.01 -9.88 -6.07
N ALA A 358 19.61 -9.93 -4.88
CA ALA A 358 20.87 -10.61 -4.58
C ALA A 358 20.74 -12.15 -4.49
N ILE A 359 19.54 -12.72 -4.49
CA ILE A 359 19.36 -14.18 -4.72
C ILE A 359 19.99 -14.61 -6.06
N HIS A 360 20.23 -13.65 -6.97
CA HIS A 360 20.93 -13.86 -8.23
C HIS A 360 22.42 -13.41 -8.20
N LEU A 361 22.87 -12.69 -7.17
CA LEU A 361 24.24 -12.18 -7.05
C LEU A 361 25.02 -13.03 -6.05
N ASP A 362 26.25 -13.35 -6.41
CA ASP A 362 27.20 -14.08 -5.57
C ASP A 362 27.22 -13.47 -4.14
N LEU A 363 27.02 -14.29 -3.10
CA LEU A 363 27.02 -13.89 -1.69
C LEU A 363 28.27 -13.11 -1.27
N LYS A 364 29.36 -13.21 -2.04
CA LYS A 364 30.61 -12.45 -1.85
C LYS A 364 30.48 -10.95 -2.12
N SER A 365 29.38 -10.50 -2.76
CA SER A 365 29.11 -9.08 -3.05
C SER A 365 28.16 -8.42 -2.06
N LEU A 366 27.67 -9.14 -1.05
CA LEU A 366 26.84 -8.55 0.00
C LEU A 366 27.73 -7.74 0.97
N PRO A 367 27.34 -6.51 1.35
CA PRO A 367 28.13 -5.65 2.25
C PRO A 367 28.08 -6.10 3.73
N PHE A 368 27.94 -7.39 3.99
CA PHE A 368 28.00 -7.98 5.32
C PHE A 368 29.30 -8.80 5.45
N GLN A 369 30.41 -8.12 5.72
CA GLN A 369 31.47 -8.72 6.49
C GLN A 369 31.05 -8.66 7.97
N MET A 370 30.86 -9.85 8.57
CA MET A 370 30.73 -9.99 10.03
C MET A 370 32.00 -9.51 10.73
#